data_d7d8e6ac27a9d9582042070edb0c5e8c
#
_entry.id   d7d8e6ac27a9d9582042070edb0c5e8c
#
_cell.length_a   1.000
_cell.length_b   1.000
_cell.length_c   1.000
_cell.angle_alpha   90.00
_cell.angle_beta   90.00
_cell.angle_gamma   90.00
#
_symmetry.space_group_name_H-M   'P 1'
#
loop_
_entity.id
_entity.type
_entity.pdbx_description
1 polymer ?
#
loop_
_entity_poly.entity_id
_entity_poly.type
_entity_poly.pdbx_seq_one_letter_code
_entity_poly.pdbx_strand_id
1 'polypeptide(L)'
;MMSRRLYAFLLWLLSPVVLGFTLWRAWRRPAYRERWWERFGWGPRRSDRPIWIHAVSVGETIAAIPLVRALQARYPEVPILMTSTTPTGAAVVSQRLGTEVLQHYLPYDLSAAVTRFLR
;
A
#
# COMPACT_ATOMS: atom_id res chain seq x y z
N MET A 1 -9.27 -6.59 -30.57
CA MET A 1 -9.60 -6.12 -29.20
C MET A 1 -10.07 -7.28 -28.35
N MET A 2 -9.43 -7.52 -27.24
CA MET A 2 -9.77 -8.62 -26.34
C MET A 2 -11.09 -8.34 -25.62
N SER A 3 -12.04 -9.28 -25.65
CA SER A 3 -13.31 -9.08 -24.96
C SER A 3 -13.12 -9.07 -23.44
N ARG A 4 -13.96 -8.32 -22.71
CA ARG A 4 -13.92 -8.29 -21.22
C ARG A 4 -14.00 -9.69 -20.60
N ARG A 5 -14.76 -10.59 -21.23
CA ARG A 5 -14.91 -11.97 -20.76
C ARG A 5 -13.63 -12.77 -20.93
N LEU A 6 -12.94 -12.63 -22.05
CA LEU A 6 -11.66 -13.28 -22.30
C LEU A 6 -10.59 -12.75 -21.35
N TYR A 7 -10.55 -11.44 -21.13
CA TYR A 7 -9.64 -10.81 -20.16
C TYR A 7 -9.87 -11.35 -18.74
N ALA A 8 -11.12 -11.36 -18.29
CA ALA A 8 -11.48 -11.88 -16.97
C ALA A 8 -11.12 -13.37 -16.83
N PHE A 9 -11.37 -14.17 -17.86
CA PHE A 9 -11.02 -15.59 -17.88
C PHE A 9 -9.50 -15.81 -17.77
N LEU A 10 -8.74 -15.05 -18.57
CA LEU A 10 -7.27 -15.11 -18.53
C LEU A 10 -6.71 -14.67 -17.17
N LEU A 11 -7.26 -13.62 -16.57
CA LEU A 11 -6.88 -13.21 -15.22
C LEU A 11 -7.19 -14.29 -14.21
N TRP A 12 -8.36 -14.89 -14.29
CA TRP A 12 -8.75 -15.98 -13.38
C TRP A 12 -7.84 -17.19 -13.55
N LEU A 13 -7.51 -17.55 -14.79
CA LEU A 13 -6.61 -18.67 -15.10
C LEU A 13 -5.17 -18.40 -14.64
N LEU A 14 -4.70 -17.15 -14.77
CA LEU A 14 -3.35 -16.75 -14.37
C LEU A 14 -3.22 -16.44 -12.87
N SER A 15 -4.33 -16.18 -12.19
CA SER A 15 -4.31 -15.79 -10.77
C SER A 15 -3.60 -16.80 -9.85
N PRO A 16 -3.75 -18.13 -10.01
CA PRO A 16 -3.00 -19.08 -9.19
C PRO A 16 -1.49 -19.00 -9.42
N VAL A 17 -1.06 -18.74 -10.66
CA VAL A 17 0.36 -18.61 -11.02
C VAL A 17 0.94 -17.34 -10.41
N VAL A 18 0.25 -16.23 -10.56
CA VAL A 18 0.66 -14.94 -9.97
C VAL A 18 0.68 -15.03 -8.45
N LEU A 19 -0.34 -15.61 -7.84
CA LEU A 19 -0.41 -15.80 -6.40
C LEU A 19 0.71 -16.72 -5.90
N GLY A 20 0.94 -17.84 -6.57
CA GLY A 20 2.01 -18.78 -6.24
C GLY A 20 3.41 -18.14 -6.37
N PHE A 21 3.63 -17.39 -7.43
CA PHE A 21 4.88 -16.63 -7.62
C PHE A 21 5.07 -15.56 -6.55
N THR A 22 4.03 -14.82 -6.21
CA THR A 22 4.06 -13.80 -5.17
C THR A 22 4.33 -14.39 -3.80
N LEU A 23 3.68 -15.50 -3.47
CA LEU A 23 3.90 -16.24 -2.21
C LEU A 23 5.32 -16.81 -2.14
N TRP A 24 5.83 -17.38 -3.24
CA TRP A 24 7.18 -17.89 -3.31
C TRP A 24 8.22 -16.77 -3.15
N ARG A 25 8.01 -15.63 -3.81
CA ARG A 25 8.85 -14.45 -3.70
C ARG A 25 8.83 -13.86 -2.29
N ALA A 26 7.63 -13.79 -1.70
CA ALA A 26 7.46 -13.34 -0.31
C ALA A 26 8.15 -14.27 0.68
N TRP A 27 8.07 -15.59 0.44
CA TRP A 27 8.77 -16.57 1.25
C TRP A 27 10.29 -16.39 1.21
N ARG A 28 10.85 -16.09 0.06
CA ARG A 28 12.29 -15.90 -0.12
C ARG A 28 12.83 -14.56 0.37
N ARG A 29 11.99 -13.54 0.46
CA ARG A 29 12.40 -12.20 0.91
C ARG A 29 11.69 -11.86 2.23
N PRO A 30 12.43 -11.86 3.36
CA PRO A 30 11.84 -11.55 4.67
C PRO A 30 11.08 -10.23 4.70
N ALA A 31 11.55 -9.21 3.98
CA ALA A 31 10.91 -7.90 3.91
C ALA A 31 9.47 -7.94 3.39
N TYR A 32 9.12 -8.90 2.51
CA TYR A 32 7.75 -9.06 2.03
C TYR A 32 6.85 -9.79 3.03
N ARG A 33 7.44 -10.50 4.01
CA ARG A 33 6.70 -11.18 5.09
C ARG A 33 6.41 -10.25 6.26
N GLU A 34 7.17 -9.18 6.41
CA GLU A 34 6.91 -8.19 7.43
C GLU A 34 5.58 -7.49 7.16
N ARG A 35 4.76 -7.41 8.21
CA ARG A 35 3.49 -6.70 8.17
C ARG A 35 2.56 -7.14 7.04
N TRP A 36 2.65 -8.40 6.61
CA TRP A 36 1.83 -8.92 5.51
C TRP A 36 0.33 -8.87 5.79
N TRP A 37 -0.08 -8.91 7.05
CA TRP A 37 -1.48 -8.75 7.48
C TRP A 37 -2.07 -7.41 7.06
N GLU A 38 -1.27 -6.35 6.96
CA GLU A 38 -1.73 -5.05 6.48
C GLU A 38 -2.25 -5.14 5.05
N ARG A 39 -1.69 -6.01 4.23
CA ARG A 39 -2.13 -6.25 2.85
C ARG A 39 -3.51 -6.88 2.76
N PHE A 40 -4.03 -7.38 3.88
CA PHE A 40 -5.41 -7.84 4.02
C PHE A 40 -6.30 -6.84 4.74
N GLY A 41 -5.84 -5.62 4.90
CA GLY A 41 -6.59 -4.53 5.51
C GLY A 41 -6.54 -4.52 7.03
N TRP A 42 -5.74 -5.39 7.67
CA TRP A 42 -5.56 -5.36 9.11
C TRP A 42 -4.48 -4.35 9.51
N GLY A 43 -4.80 -3.54 10.47
CA GLY A 43 -3.90 -2.55 11.04
C GLY A 43 -4.57 -1.84 12.20
N PRO A 44 -3.88 -0.90 12.85
CA PRO A 44 -4.48 -0.13 13.93
C PRO A 44 -5.70 0.62 13.42
N ARG A 45 -6.82 0.50 14.14
CA ARG A 45 -8.00 1.31 13.87
C ARG A 45 -7.72 2.75 14.24
N ARG A 46 -8.13 3.65 13.36
CA ARG A 46 -7.97 5.09 13.57
C ARG A 46 -9.33 5.77 13.59
N SER A 47 -9.53 6.57 14.62
CA SER A 47 -10.68 7.47 14.71
C SER A 47 -10.42 8.82 14.03
N ASP A 48 -9.15 9.18 13.90
CA ASP A 48 -8.68 10.37 13.17
C ASP A 48 -8.80 10.11 11.65
N ARG A 49 -9.31 11.08 10.93
CA ARG A 49 -9.44 11.00 9.46
C ARG A 49 -8.16 11.53 8.81
N PRO A 50 -7.17 10.68 8.52
CA PRO A 50 -5.93 11.15 7.92
C PRO A 50 -6.13 11.58 6.47
N ILE A 51 -5.24 12.44 6.00
CA ILE A 51 -5.05 12.62 4.57
C ILE A 51 -4.30 11.41 4.05
N TRP A 52 -4.92 10.69 3.13
CA TRP A 52 -4.36 9.47 2.57
C TRP A 52 -3.67 9.74 1.24
N ILE A 53 -2.38 9.40 1.18
CA ILE A 53 -1.56 9.50 -0.03
C ILE A 53 -1.08 8.10 -0.37
N HIS A 54 -1.31 7.69 -1.62
CA HIS A 54 -0.83 6.42 -2.12
C HIS A 54 0.33 6.62 -3.10
N ALA A 55 1.44 5.96 -2.83
CA ALA A 55 2.62 5.92 -3.68
C ALA A 55 3.06 4.47 -3.89
N VAL A 56 3.03 3.99 -5.13
CA VAL A 56 3.29 2.58 -5.45
C VAL A 56 4.76 2.23 -5.25
N SER A 57 5.66 3.08 -5.70
CA SER A 57 7.09 2.81 -5.81
C SER A 57 7.95 3.82 -5.06
N VAL A 58 9.24 3.53 -5.00
CA VAL A 58 10.26 4.44 -4.44
C VAL A 58 10.22 5.81 -5.15
N GLY A 59 10.17 5.80 -6.49
CA GLY A 59 10.14 7.05 -7.27
C GLY A 59 8.93 7.90 -6.99
N GLU A 60 7.75 7.29 -6.91
CA GLU A 60 6.50 8.00 -6.58
C GLU A 60 6.51 8.51 -5.14
N THR A 61 7.07 7.75 -4.21
CA THR A 61 7.22 8.17 -2.81
C THR A 61 8.10 9.41 -2.72
N ILE A 62 9.24 9.41 -3.39
CA ILE A 62 10.15 10.57 -3.42
C ILE A 62 9.45 11.78 -4.06
N ALA A 63 8.74 11.58 -5.16
CA ALA A 63 8.00 12.63 -5.83
C ALA A 63 6.87 13.22 -4.96
N ALA A 64 6.30 12.44 -4.06
CA ALA A 64 5.25 12.87 -3.15
C ALA A 64 5.75 13.68 -1.94
N ILE A 65 7.02 13.61 -1.60
CA ILE A 65 7.58 14.30 -0.41
C ILE A 65 7.25 15.79 -0.38
N PRO A 66 7.43 16.56 -1.45
CA PRO A 66 7.06 17.99 -1.44
C PRO A 66 5.59 18.23 -1.14
N LEU A 67 4.70 17.39 -1.68
CA LEU A 67 3.26 17.43 -1.41
C LEU A 67 2.98 17.13 0.08
N VAL A 68 3.60 16.11 0.63
CA VAL A 68 3.47 15.77 2.06
C VAL A 68 3.88 16.95 2.93
N ARG A 69 5.03 17.55 2.66
CA ARG A 69 5.52 18.72 3.42
C ARG A 69 4.57 19.92 3.31
N ALA A 70 4.05 20.20 2.13
CA ALA A 70 3.07 21.25 1.94
C ALA A 70 1.76 21.00 2.71
N LEU A 71 1.28 19.77 2.72
CA LEU A 71 0.08 19.37 3.46
C LEU A 71 0.30 19.44 4.97
N GLN A 72 1.45 19.03 5.47
CA GLN A 72 1.81 19.17 6.89
C GLN A 72 1.85 20.63 7.32
N ALA A 73 2.40 21.50 6.50
CA ALA A 73 2.43 22.94 6.78
C ALA A 73 1.04 23.56 6.75
N ARG A 74 0.18 23.14 5.84
CA ARG A 74 -1.16 23.69 5.66
C ARG A 74 -2.17 23.16 6.67
N TYR A 75 -2.02 21.92 7.08
CA TYR A 75 -2.93 21.19 7.97
C TYR A 75 -2.16 20.46 9.08
N PRO A 76 -1.53 21.21 10.01
CA PRO A 76 -0.64 20.61 11.02
C PRO A 76 -1.34 19.66 11.98
N GLU A 77 -2.65 19.83 12.17
CA GLU A 77 -3.45 18.99 13.06
C GLU A 77 -3.97 17.71 12.39
N VAL A 78 -3.83 17.58 11.07
CA VAL A 78 -4.35 16.43 10.33
C VAL A 78 -3.22 15.44 10.08
N PRO A 79 -3.34 14.19 10.57
CA PRO A 79 -2.33 13.18 10.29
C PRO A 79 -2.30 12.81 8.81
N ILE A 80 -1.14 12.43 8.31
CA ILE A 80 -0.96 11.95 6.96
C ILE A 80 -0.67 10.46 7.01
N LEU A 81 -1.41 9.70 6.21
CA LEU A 81 -1.21 8.27 6.00
C LEU A 81 -0.66 8.06 4.59
N MET A 82 0.49 7.44 4.49
CA MET A 82 1.05 7.00 3.21
C MET A 82 0.96 5.48 3.09
N THR A 83 0.41 5.03 1.99
CA THR A 83 0.40 3.61 1.65
C THR A 83 1.40 3.31 0.55
N SER A 84 2.05 2.17 0.65
CA SER A 84 3.04 1.67 -0.29
C SER A 84 2.70 0.23 -0.66
N THR A 85 3.14 -0.22 -1.83
CA THR A 85 2.96 -1.61 -2.24
C THR A 85 4.23 -2.45 -2.06
N THR A 86 5.38 -1.81 -1.93
CA THR A 86 6.69 -2.47 -1.82
C THR A 86 7.39 -2.14 -0.51
N PRO A 87 8.19 -3.08 0.03
CA PRO A 87 9.01 -2.81 1.22
C PRO A 87 10.03 -1.68 1.01
N THR A 88 10.56 -1.53 -0.21
CA THR A 88 11.48 -0.44 -0.54
C THR A 88 10.80 0.92 -0.51
N GLY A 89 9.57 1.02 -1.02
CA GLY A 89 8.75 2.23 -0.91
C GLY A 89 8.44 2.57 0.55
N ALA A 90 8.05 1.60 1.35
CA ALA A 90 7.81 1.77 2.79
C ALA A 90 9.07 2.24 3.54
N ALA A 91 10.24 1.69 3.20
CA ALA A 91 11.51 2.10 3.79
C ALA A 91 11.84 3.55 3.47
N VAL A 92 11.56 4.03 2.26
CA VAL A 92 11.76 5.44 1.89
C VAL A 92 10.88 6.37 2.71
N VAL A 93 9.61 6.00 2.94
CA VAL A 93 8.73 6.77 3.83
C VAL A 93 9.35 6.89 5.22
N SER A 94 9.79 5.79 5.80
CA SER A 94 10.41 5.78 7.14
C SER A 94 11.69 6.59 7.19
N GLN A 95 12.56 6.49 6.17
CA GLN A 95 13.84 7.18 6.12
C GLN A 95 13.71 8.68 5.87
N ARG A 96 12.78 9.09 5.02
CA ARG A 96 12.62 10.48 4.58
C ARG A 96 11.65 11.28 5.42
N LEU A 97 10.60 10.65 5.91
CA LEU A 97 9.50 11.29 6.64
C LEU A 97 9.42 10.87 8.11
N GLY A 98 10.13 9.81 8.49
CA GLY A 98 10.21 9.34 9.86
C GLY A 98 8.86 9.03 10.49
N THR A 99 8.67 9.43 11.75
CA THR A 99 7.43 9.25 12.50
C THR A 99 6.38 10.32 12.24
N GLU A 100 6.68 11.33 11.45
CA GLU A 100 5.77 12.43 11.12
C GLU A 100 4.63 11.98 10.20
N VAL A 101 4.78 10.84 9.56
CA VAL A 101 3.82 10.26 8.62
C VAL A 101 3.57 8.81 9.01
N LEU A 102 2.30 8.43 8.97
CA LEU A 102 1.89 7.03 9.16
C LEU A 102 2.14 6.27 7.86
N GLN A 103 2.72 5.09 7.96
CA GLN A 103 2.95 4.24 6.83
C GLN A 103 2.17 2.93 6.97
N HIS A 104 1.50 2.53 5.92
CA HIS A 104 0.76 1.28 5.83
C HIS A 104 0.93 0.66 4.44
N TYR A 105 0.89 -0.66 4.35
CA TYR A 105 0.81 -1.31 3.05
C TYR A 105 -0.60 -1.22 2.49
N LEU A 106 -0.68 -0.96 1.18
CA LEU A 106 -1.97 -0.96 0.49
C LEU A 106 -2.57 -2.37 0.57
N PRO A 107 -3.85 -2.50 0.97
CA PRO A 107 -4.52 -3.79 0.93
C PRO A 107 -4.61 -4.33 -0.50
N TYR A 108 -4.57 -5.66 -0.64
CA TYR A 108 -4.88 -6.30 -1.90
C TYR A 108 -6.30 -5.92 -2.35
N ASP A 109 -6.53 -5.92 -3.66
CA ASP A 109 -7.83 -5.62 -4.26
C ASP A 109 -8.84 -6.76 -4.04
N LEU A 110 -9.10 -7.01 -2.76
CA LEU A 110 -10.11 -7.93 -2.28
C LEU A 110 -11.13 -7.11 -1.49
N SER A 111 -12.40 -7.28 -1.78
CA SER A 111 -13.48 -6.49 -1.15
C SER A 111 -13.40 -6.47 0.37
N ALA A 112 -13.14 -7.62 0.99
CA ALA A 112 -13.01 -7.72 2.44
C ALA A 112 -11.79 -6.97 2.99
N ALA A 113 -10.64 -7.03 2.28
CA ALA A 113 -9.42 -6.34 2.68
C ALA A 113 -9.58 -4.81 2.56
N VAL A 114 -10.12 -4.35 1.46
CA VAL A 114 -10.38 -2.92 1.22
C VAL A 114 -11.39 -2.38 2.22
N THR A 115 -12.47 -3.11 2.48
CA THR A 115 -13.49 -2.72 3.46
C THR A 115 -12.89 -2.59 4.86
N ARG A 116 -12.04 -3.53 5.26
CA ARG A 116 -11.35 -3.45 6.56
C ARG A 116 -10.42 -2.25 6.66
N PHE A 117 -9.67 -1.97 5.61
CA PHE A 117 -8.76 -0.84 5.56
C PHE A 117 -9.48 0.51 5.67
N LEU A 118 -10.63 0.64 5.01
CA LEU A 118 -11.40 1.88 4.98
C LEU A 118 -12.23 2.17 6.25
N ARG A 119 -12.33 1.20 7.16
CA ARG A 119 -12.98 1.36 8.47
C ARG A 119 -12.03 1.96 9.51
#